data_792e87481bbb8165dc4e4fc0e589397c
#
_entry.id   792e87481bbb8165dc4e4fc0e589397c
#
_cell.length_a   1.000
_cell.length_b   1.000
_cell.length_c   1.000
_cell.angle_alpha   90.00
_cell.angle_beta   90.00
_cell.angle_gamma   90.00
#
_symmetry.space_group_name_H-M   'P 1'
#
loop_
_entity.id
_entity.type
_entity.pdbx_description
1 polymer ?
#
loop_
_entity_poly.entity_id
_entity_poly.type
_entity_poly.pdbx_seq_one_letter_code
_entity_poly.pdbx_strand_id
1 'polypeptide(L)' 'MTWDQIEGNWLHFKGKLMHNWAKLTDEDITRINGRRDELAARLQERYGFARSEAEREIGAWIRCQRHEVLTETT' A
#
# COMPACT_ATOMS: atom_id res chain seq x y z
N MET A 1 0.06 7.00 10.90
CA MET A 1 -1.10 6.65 10.06
C MET A 1 -1.40 5.17 10.20
N THR A 2 -2.67 4.80 10.15
CA THR A 2 -3.10 3.41 10.24
C THR A 2 -3.73 2.97 8.93
N TRP A 3 -3.86 1.66 8.74
CA TRP A 3 -4.52 1.15 7.54
C TRP A 3 -5.97 1.60 7.43
N ASP A 4 -6.66 1.74 8.57
CA ASP A 4 -8.04 2.22 8.56
C ASP A 4 -8.17 3.59 7.89
N GLN A 5 -7.19 4.46 8.12
CA GLN A 5 -7.18 5.78 7.50
C GLN A 5 -6.93 5.68 5.99
N ILE A 6 -6.07 4.75 5.59
CA ILE A 6 -5.79 4.50 4.18
C ILE A 6 -7.02 3.94 3.48
N GLU A 7 -7.68 2.98 4.10
CA GLU A 7 -8.91 2.40 3.57
C GLU A 7 -9.99 3.46 3.42
N GLY A 8 -10.15 4.32 4.41
CA GLY A 8 -11.13 5.39 4.39
C GLY A 8 -10.88 6.43 3.31
N ASN A 9 -9.62 6.53 2.84
CA ASN A 9 -9.23 7.46 1.78
C ASN A 9 -8.70 6.70 0.58
N TRP A 10 -9.28 5.57 0.26
CA TRP A 10 -8.76 4.65 -0.74
C TRP A 10 -8.52 5.31 -2.10
N LEU A 11 -9.45 6.12 -2.56
CA LEU A 11 -9.31 6.80 -3.85
C LEU A 11 -8.06 7.67 -3.91
N HIS A 12 -7.69 8.25 -2.79
CA HIS A 12 -6.49 9.07 -2.70
C HIS A 12 -5.22 8.21 -2.67
N PHE A 13 -5.27 7.13 -1.90
CA PHE A 13 -4.07 6.30 -1.70
C PHE A 13 -3.79 5.30 -2.81
N LYS A 14 -4.77 4.93 -3.61
CA LYS A 14 -4.54 3.93 -4.66
C LYS A 14 -3.47 4.36 -5.65
N GLY A 15 -3.42 5.64 -5.99
CA GLY A 15 -2.39 6.16 -6.87
C GLY A 15 -1.00 6.08 -6.23
N LYS A 16 -0.94 6.35 -4.93
CA LYS A 16 0.32 6.24 -4.20
C LYS A 16 0.81 4.81 -4.09
N LEU A 17 -0.13 3.87 -3.95
CA LEU A 17 0.18 2.45 -3.96
C LEU A 17 0.82 2.03 -5.28
N MET A 18 0.23 2.43 -6.39
CA MET A 18 0.75 2.10 -7.71
C MET A 18 2.10 2.74 -7.95
N HIS A 19 2.33 3.92 -7.40
CA HIS A 19 3.60 4.59 -7.51
C HIS A 19 4.69 3.84 -6.73
N ASN A 20 4.35 3.37 -5.53
CA ASN A 20 5.30 2.66 -4.68
C ASN A 20 5.57 1.23 -5.17
N TRP A 21 4.53 0.57 -5.67
CA TRP A 21 4.62 -0.80 -6.17
C TRP A 21 4.16 -0.83 -7.63
N ALA A 22 5.08 -0.48 -8.51
CA ALA A 22 4.79 -0.29 -9.93
C ALA A 22 4.33 -1.56 -10.66
N LYS A 23 4.60 -2.71 -10.09
CA LYS A 23 4.15 -3.98 -10.68
C LYS A 23 2.67 -4.26 -10.47
N LEU A 24 2.03 -3.52 -9.57
CA LEU A 24 0.59 -3.65 -9.38
C LEU A 24 -0.14 -3.01 -10.55
N THR A 25 -1.18 -3.68 -11.03
CA THR A 25 -1.99 -3.18 -12.14
C THR A 25 -3.27 -2.53 -11.60
N ASP A 26 -4.00 -1.82 -12.47
CA ASP A 26 -5.30 -1.26 -12.11
C ASP A 26 -6.26 -2.35 -11.64
N GLU A 27 -6.18 -3.52 -12.27
CA GLU A 27 -7.02 -4.65 -11.87
C GLU A 27 -6.67 -5.11 -10.46
N ASP A 28 -5.38 -5.16 -10.13
CA ASP A 28 -4.94 -5.51 -8.78
C ASP A 28 -5.48 -4.51 -7.77
N ILE A 29 -5.40 -3.23 -8.08
CA ILE A 29 -5.89 -2.17 -7.21
C ILE A 29 -7.39 -2.31 -6.98
N THR A 30 -8.13 -2.64 -8.03
CA THR A 30 -9.58 -2.87 -7.91
C THR A 30 -9.87 -4.05 -7.01
N ARG A 31 -9.10 -5.12 -7.12
CA ARG A 31 -9.28 -6.31 -6.27
C ARG A 31 -8.94 -6.02 -4.82
N ILE A 32 -7.91 -5.21 -4.59
CA ILE A 32 -7.51 -4.84 -3.23
C ILE A 32 -8.62 -4.06 -2.55
N ASN A 33 -9.16 -3.07 -3.24
CA ASN A 33 -10.32 -2.30 -2.78
C ASN A 33 -10.24 -1.90 -1.30
N GLY A 34 -9.07 -1.45 -0.88
CA GLY A 34 -8.86 -1.01 0.49
C GLY A 34 -8.61 -2.11 1.51
N ARG A 35 -8.47 -3.35 1.09
CA ARG A 35 -8.23 -4.46 2.01
C ARG A 35 -6.74 -4.77 2.11
N ARG A 36 -6.23 -4.73 3.33
CA ARG A 36 -4.82 -5.00 3.56
C ARG A 36 -4.42 -6.43 3.19
N ASP A 37 -5.29 -7.40 3.49
CA ASP A 37 -5.01 -8.80 3.16
C ASP A 37 -4.86 -9.01 1.66
N GLU A 38 -5.71 -8.35 0.88
CA GLU A 38 -5.64 -8.45 -0.57
C GLU A 38 -4.38 -7.78 -1.10
N LEU A 39 -3.98 -6.65 -0.50
CA LEU A 39 -2.74 -6.00 -0.89
C LEU A 39 -1.55 -6.94 -0.65
N ALA A 40 -1.50 -7.58 0.51
CA ALA A 40 -0.43 -8.53 0.81
C ALA A 40 -0.40 -9.67 -0.20
N ALA A 41 -1.58 -10.20 -0.56
CA ALA A 41 -1.68 -11.27 -1.54
C ALA A 41 -1.19 -10.83 -2.91
N ARG A 42 -1.53 -9.62 -3.34
CA ARG A 42 -1.06 -9.10 -4.62
C ARG A 42 0.45 -8.89 -4.62
N LEU A 43 1.00 -8.40 -3.52
CA LEU A 43 2.45 -8.22 -3.42
C LEU A 43 3.18 -9.56 -3.49
N GLN A 44 2.65 -10.58 -2.84
CA GLN A 44 3.23 -11.92 -2.93
C GLN A 44 3.21 -12.42 -4.36
N GLU A 45 2.12 -12.19 -5.06
CA GLU A 45 1.96 -12.67 -6.43
C GLU A 45 2.84 -11.91 -7.42
N ARG A 46 2.91 -10.59 -7.30
CA ARG A 46 3.63 -9.77 -8.28
C ARG A 46 5.13 -9.69 -8.03
N TYR A 47 5.54 -9.74 -6.77
CA TYR A 47 6.95 -9.60 -6.40
C TYR A 47 7.58 -10.89 -5.89
N GLY A 48 6.78 -11.91 -5.64
CA GLY A 48 7.29 -13.15 -5.10
C GLY A 48 7.68 -13.05 -3.63
N PHE A 49 7.12 -12.09 -2.89
CA PHE A 49 7.40 -11.94 -1.47
C PHE A 49 6.80 -13.07 -0.65
N ALA A 50 7.47 -13.45 0.44
CA ALA A 50 6.84 -14.26 1.46
C ALA A 50 5.80 -13.38 2.17
N ARG A 51 4.85 -14.00 2.87
CA ARG A 51 3.80 -13.25 3.56
C ARG A 51 4.37 -12.24 4.54
N SER A 52 5.37 -12.63 5.30
CA SER A 52 6.00 -11.74 6.27
C SER A 52 6.68 -10.54 5.60
N GLU A 53 7.27 -10.77 4.43
CA GLU A 53 7.89 -9.68 3.66
C GLU A 53 6.84 -8.70 3.15
N ALA A 54 5.74 -9.22 2.62
CA ALA A 54 4.64 -8.40 2.13
C ALA A 54 4.09 -7.52 3.25
N GLU A 55 3.87 -8.12 4.43
CA GLU A 55 3.36 -7.38 5.58
C GLU A 55 4.34 -6.29 6.01
N ARG A 56 5.63 -6.59 5.97
CA ARG A 56 6.66 -5.63 6.34
C ARG A 56 6.70 -4.46 5.37
N GLU A 57 6.56 -4.76 4.07
CA GLU A 57 6.53 -3.72 3.04
C GLU A 57 5.34 -2.79 3.23
N ILE A 58 4.17 -3.35 3.56
CA ILE A 58 2.98 -2.57 3.81
C ILE A 58 3.18 -1.67 5.03
N GLY A 59 3.71 -2.23 6.10
CA GLY A 59 3.98 -1.46 7.31
C GLY A 59 4.95 -0.31 7.07
N ALA A 60 6.00 -0.56 6.30
CA ALA A 60 6.98 0.45 5.97
C ALA A 60 6.35 1.57 5.13
N TRP A 61 5.50 1.20 4.19
CA TRP A 61 4.81 2.18 3.35
C TRP A 61 3.88 3.07 4.17
N ILE A 62 3.16 2.48 5.12
CA ILE A 62 2.27 3.24 6.01
C ILE A 62 3.08 4.28 6.79
N ARG A 63 4.23 3.89 7.30
CA ARG A 63 5.11 4.81 8.03
C ARG A 63 5.66 5.90 7.12
N CYS A 64 5.95 5.57 5.86
CA CYS A 64 6.42 6.53 4.87
C CYS A 64 5.41 7.63 4.58
N GLN A 65 4.11 7.29 4.56
CA GLN A 65 3.09 8.31 4.33
C GLN A 65 3.12 9.37 5.43
N ARG A 66 3.27 8.92 6.67
CA ARG A 66 3.36 9.85 7.79
C ARG A 66 4.63 10.68 7.71
N HIS A 67 5.73 10.06 7.34
CA HIS A 67 7.00 10.75 7.19
C HIS A 67 6.96 11.78 6.07
N GLU A 68 6.33 11.44 4.97
CA GLU A 68 6.14 12.35 3.85
C GLU A 68 5.42 13.62 4.27
N VAL A 69 4.36 13.48 5.04
CA VAL A 69 3.59 14.62 5.53
C VAL A 69 4.48 15.52 6.40
N LEU A 70 5.27 14.93 7.28
CA LEU A 70 6.18 15.70 8.12
C LEU A 70 7.23 16.42 7.30
N THR A 71 7.73 15.79 6.26
CA THR A 71 8.72 16.37 5.37
C THR A 71 8.16 17.59 4.65
N GLU A 72 6.93 17.50 4.21
CA GLU A 72 6.28 18.60 3.51
C GLU A 72 6.07 19.81 4.39
N THR A 73 5.88 19.60 5.68
CA THR A 73 5.64 20.71 6.60
C THR A 73 6.94 21.39 7.03
N THR A 74 8.05 20.77 6.79
CA THR A 74 9.34 21.37 7.13
C THR A 74 9.96 22.10 5.95
#